data_93c31a5c9cbe2bd22e03c38e91fc0010
#
_entry.id   93c31a5c9cbe2bd22e03c38e91fc0010
#
_cell.length_a   1.000
_cell.length_b   1.000
_cell.length_c   1.000
_cell.angle_alpha   90.00
_cell.angle_beta   90.00
_cell.angle_gamma   90.00
#
_symmetry.space_group_name_H-M   'P 1'
#
loop_
_entity.id
_entity.type
_entity.pdbx_description
1 polymer ?
#
loop_
_entity_poly.entity_id
_entity_poly.type
_entity_poly.pdbx_seq_one_letter_code
_entity_poly.pdbx_strand_id
1 'polypeptide(L)'
;MDKCSVFFQFWEIISDEHGIDPTGTYSGDSDLQLERINVYYNEASGGKYVPRAVLVDLEPGTMDSVRSGPYGQVFRPDNFVFGQSGAGNNWAKGHYTEGTSNLIYNLFQDFNVVKLYRC
;
A
#
# COMPACT_ATOMS: atom_id res chain seq x y z
N MET A 1 5.70 -13.44 11.99
CA MET A 1 5.19 -13.01 10.69
C MET A 1 5.28 -11.49 10.59
N ASP A 2 5.97 -10.98 9.61
CA ASP A 2 6.10 -9.55 9.42
C ASP A 2 4.76 -8.96 8.97
N LYS A 3 4.42 -7.80 9.51
CA LYS A 3 3.17 -7.11 9.15
C LYS A 3 3.07 -6.83 7.64
N CYS A 4 4.20 -6.62 7.00
CA CYS A 4 4.28 -6.42 5.56
C CYS A 4 3.93 -7.68 4.77
N SER A 5 4.29 -8.86 5.24
CA SER A 5 3.92 -10.13 4.60
C SER A 5 2.41 -10.35 4.58
N VAL A 6 1.74 -10.03 5.68
CA VAL A 6 0.27 -10.10 5.77
C VAL A 6 -0.39 -9.09 4.82
N PHE A 7 0.17 -7.90 4.71
CA PHE A 7 -0.29 -6.87 3.77
C PHE A 7 -0.22 -7.36 2.32
N PHE A 8 0.88 -7.98 1.93
CA PHE A 8 1.03 -8.53 0.58
C PHE A 8 0.04 -9.63 0.28
N GLN A 9 -0.08 -10.59 1.19
CA GLN A 9 -1.01 -11.69 1.05
C GLN A 9 -2.45 -11.19 0.89
N PHE A 10 -2.83 -10.16 1.65
CA PHE A 10 -4.14 -9.54 1.51
C PHE A 10 -4.37 -8.99 0.10
N TRP A 11 -3.43 -8.17 -0.41
CA TRP A 11 -3.60 -7.56 -1.73
C TRP A 11 -3.46 -8.57 -2.88
N GLU A 12 -2.66 -9.60 -2.68
CA GLU A 12 -2.54 -10.70 -3.63
C GLU A 12 -3.88 -11.45 -3.77
N ILE A 13 -4.49 -11.81 -2.65
CA ILE A 13 -5.78 -12.51 -2.64
C ILE A 13 -6.89 -11.62 -3.21
N ILE A 14 -6.96 -10.37 -2.80
CA ILE A 14 -7.98 -9.42 -3.31
C ILE A 14 -7.79 -9.16 -4.80
N SER A 15 -6.56 -9.07 -5.27
CA SER A 15 -6.28 -8.90 -6.70
C SER A 15 -6.72 -10.11 -7.51
N ASP A 16 -6.48 -11.31 -7.03
CA ASP A 16 -6.96 -12.54 -7.66
C ASP A 16 -8.50 -12.61 -7.69
N GLU A 17 -9.14 -12.27 -6.59
CA GLU A 17 -10.61 -12.26 -6.50
C GLU A 17 -11.27 -11.26 -7.44
N HIS A 18 -10.63 -10.11 -7.67
CA HIS A 18 -11.16 -9.05 -8.53
C HIS A 18 -10.61 -9.11 -9.97
N GLY A 19 -9.79 -10.10 -10.29
CA GLY A 19 -9.23 -10.26 -11.63
C GLY A 19 -8.25 -9.17 -12.03
N ILE A 20 -7.50 -8.64 -11.08
CA ILE A 20 -6.45 -7.64 -11.35
C ILE A 20 -5.10 -8.33 -11.40
N ASP A 21 -4.37 -8.12 -12.50
CA ASP A 21 -3.04 -8.67 -12.68
C ASP A 21 -1.97 -7.84 -11.93
N PRO A 22 -0.72 -8.34 -11.83
CA PRO A 22 0.36 -7.59 -11.17
C PRO A 22 0.70 -6.23 -11.80
N THR A 23 0.27 -5.99 -13.04
CA THR A 23 0.47 -4.71 -13.71
C THR A 23 -0.62 -3.67 -13.40
N GLY A 24 -1.70 -4.10 -12.77
CA GLY A 24 -2.83 -3.24 -12.42
C GLY A 24 -3.95 -3.22 -13.46
N THR A 25 -3.88 -4.04 -14.50
CA THR A 25 -4.93 -4.15 -15.52
C THR A 25 -5.96 -5.19 -15.12
N TYR A 26 -7.22 -4.93 -15.48
CA TYR A 26 -8.30 -5.87 -15.28
C TYR A 26 -8.28 -6.96 -16.35
N SER A 27 -8.22 -8.21 -15.91
CA SER A 27 -8.25 -9.40 -16.76
C SER A 27 -9.30 -10.43 -16.34
N GLY A 28 -10.32 -9.98 -15.60
CA GLY A 28 -11.38 -10.87 -15.09
C GLY A 28 -12.46 -11.15 -16.11
N ASP A 29 -13.28 -12.15 -15.80
CA ASP A 29 -14.32 -12.70 -16.70
C ASP A 29 -15.73 -12.22 -16.35
N SER A 30 -15.93 -11.50 -15.24
CA SER A 30 -17.25 -11.19 -14.70
C SER A 30 -17.46 -9.69 -14.52
N ASP A 31 -18.61 -9.19 -15.01
CA ASP A 31 -19.03 -7.81 -14.80
C ASP A 31 -19.23 -7.47 -13.31
N LEU A 32 -19.57 -8.47 -12.50
CA LEU A 32 -19.73 -8.31 -11.06
C LEU A 32 -18.41 -7.95 -10.38
N GLN A 33 -17.29 -8.52 -10.82
CA GLN A 33 -15.96 -8.17 -10.36
C GLN A 33 -15.63 -6.71 -10.68
N LEU A 34 -15.97 -6.27 -11.88
CA LEU A 34 -15.73 -4.91 -12.34
C LEU A 34 -16.54 -3.87 -11.55
N GLU A 35 -17.79 -4.18 -11.19
CA GLU A 35 -18.59 -3.30 -10.35
C GLU A 35 -18.02 -3.13 -8.94
N ARG A 36 -17.41 -4.18 -8.38
CA ARG A 36 -16.91 -4.19 -7.00
C ARG A 36 -15.46 -3.73 -6.86
N ILE A 37 -14.78 -3.56 -7.96
CA ILE A 37 -13.37 -3.12 -7.96
C ILE A 37 -13.19 -1.78 -7.23
N ASN A 38 -14.14 -0.87 -7.36
CA ASN A 38 -14.09 0.46 -6.76
C ASN A 38 -14.08 0.47 -5.22
N VAL A 39 -14.40 -0.64 -4.59
CA VAL A 39 -14.37 -0.76 -3.12
C VAL A 39 -12.94 -0.69 -2.59
N TYR A 40 -11.99 -1.32 -3.28
CA TYR A 40 -10.60 -1.44 -2.84
C TYR A 40 -9.61 -0.70 -3.73
N TYR A 41 -9.99 -0.38 -4.96
CA TYR A 41 -9.10 0.20 -5.96
C TYR A 41 -9.59 1.56 -6.43
N ASN A 42 -8.65 2.44 -6.75
CA ASN A 42 -8.90 3.65 -7.51
C ASN A 42 -8.56 3.41 -8.97
N GLU A 43 -9.39 3.91 -9.87
CA GLU A 43 -9.11 3.87 -11.29
C GLU A 43 -8.14 5.00 -11.66
N ALA A 44 -7.02 4.63 -12.28
CA ALA A 44 -6.03 5.56 -12.79
C ALA A 44 -6.16 5.70 -14.30
N SER A 45 -5.46 6.65 -14.87
CA SER A 45 -5.40 6.87 -16.31
C SER A 45 -4.92 5.61 -17.06
N GLY A 46 -5.54 5.29 -18.18
CA GLY A 46 -5.16 4.13 -18.99
C GLY A 46 -5.77 2.80 -18.55
N GLY A 47 -6.85 2.83 -17.75
CA GLY A 47 -7.54 1.61 -17.31
C GLY A 47 -6.80 0.80 -16.27
N LYS A 48 -5.84 1.41 -15.59
CA LYS A 48 -5.12 0.78 -14.48
C LYS A 48 -5.86 1.00 -13.17
N TYR A 49 -5.87 -0.03 -12.34
CA TYR A 49 -6.44 0.00 -11.01
C TYR A 49 -5.33 0.01 -9.96
N VAL A 50 -5.40 0.96 -9.05
CA VAL A 50 -4.41 1.17 -8.01
C VAL A 50 -5.05 0.89 -6.65
N PRO A 51 -4.44 0.04 -5.80
CA PRO A 51 -4.94 -0.20 -4.45
C PRO A 51 -5.05 1.10 -3.66
N ARG A 52 -6.18 1.25 -2.96
CA ARG A 52 -6.41 2.39 -2.08
C ARG A 52 -5.76 2.14 -0.73
N ALA A 53 -4.43 2.15 -0.71
CA ALA A 53 -3.63 1.83 0.45
C ALA A 53 -2.43 2.78 0.55
N VAL A 54 -2.02 3.07 1.78
CA VAL A 54 -0.81 3.82 2.07
C VAL A 54 0.08 2.95 2.95
N LEU A 55 1.34 2.81 2.55
CA LEU A 55 2.36 2.08 3.29
C LEU A 55 3.26 3.06 4.02
N VAL A 56 3.39 2.87 5.32
CA VAL A 56 4.18 3.76 6.17
C VAL A 56 5.22 2.95 6.91
N ASP A 57 6.48 3.36 6.82
CA ASP A 57 7.57 2.79 7.60
C ASP A 57 8.63 3.86 7.89
N LEU A 58 9.37 3.67 8.97
CA LEU A 58 10.51 4.52 9.31
C LEU A 58 11.80 4.09 8.62
N GLU A 59 11.86 2.89 8.06
CA GLU A 59 13.02 2.36 7.34
C GLU A 59 12.71 2.13 5.86
N PRO A 60 13.58 2.55 4.94
CA PRO A 60 13.36 2.35 3.52
C PRO A 60 13.54 0.90 3.05
N GLY A 61 14.29 0.08 3.79
CA GLY A 61 14.62 -1.29 3.39
C GLY A 61 13.42 -2.21 3.20
N THR A 62 12.45 -2.14 4.10
CA THR A 62 11.22 -2.94 4.01
C THR A 62 10.38 -2.55 2.79
N MET A 63 10.32 -1.25 2.50
CA MET A 63 9.61 -0.73 1.32
C MET A 63 10.23 -1.20 0.01
N ASP A 64 11.55 -1.29 -0.06
CA ASP A 64 12.24 -1.80 -1.25
C ASP A 64 11.93 -3.27 -1.50
N SER A 65 11.83 -4.07 -0.44
CA SER A 65 11.40 -5.47 -0.52
C SER A 65 9.98 -5.59 -1.06
N VAL A 66 9.10 -4.67 -0.67
CA VAL A 66 7.72 -4.58 -1.16
C VAL A 66 7.69 -4.27 -2.66
N ARG A 67 8.43 -3.27 -3.11
CA ARG A 67 8.50 -2.89 -4.51
C ARG A 67 9.06 -3.98 -5.41
N SER A 68 9.96 -4.81 -4.88
CA SER A 68 10.56 -5.94 -5.58
C SER A 68 9.64 -7.16 -5.65
N GLY A 69 8.56 -7.17 -4.90
CA GLY A 69 7.59 -8.27 -4.89
C GLY A 69 6.72 -8.32 -6.15
N PRO A 70 5.99 -9.43 -6.36
CA PRO A 70 5.19 -9.63 -7.58
C PRO A 70 4.11 -8.57 -7.80
N TYR A 71 3.51 -8.04 -6.73
CA TYR A 71 2.49 -6.98 -6.79
C TYR A 71 3.05 -5.59 -6.44
N GLY A 72 4.36 -5.42 -6.37
CA GLY A 72 4.98 -4.13 -6.04
C GLY A 72 4.69 -3.02 -7.05
N GLN A 73 4.46 -3.38 -8.31
CA GLN A 73 4.17 -2.43 -9.38
C GLN A 73 2.73 -1.90 -9.37
N VAL A 74 1.82 -2.57 -8.68
CA VAL A 74 0.42 -2.16 -8.56
C VAL A 74 0.28 -0.90 -7.71
N PHE A 75 1.14 -0.73 -6.72
CA PHE A 75 1.13 0.42 -5.83
C PHE A 75 1.79 1.64 -6.46
N ARG A 76 1.19 2.81 -6.29
CA ARG A 76 1.81 4.07 -6.71
C ARG A 76 2.99 4.40 -5.79
N PRO A 77 4.11 4.91 -6.33
CA PRO A 77 5.23 5.37 -5.50
C PRO A 77 4.86 6.41 -4.45
N ASP A 78 3.88 7.26 -4.74
CA ASP A 78 3.38 8.29 -3.81
C ASP A 78 2.68 7.71 -2.58
N ASN A 79 2.20 6.48 -2.67
CA ASN A 79 1.55 5.79 -1.57
C ASN A 79 2.55 5.16 -0.57
N PHE A 80 3.83 5.26 -0.86
CA PHE A 80 4.90 4.83 0.04
C PHE A 80 5.43 6.03 0.80
N VAL A 81 5.21 6.03 2.11
CA VAL A 81 5.71 7.09 3.00
C VAL A 81 6.71 6.46 3.95
N PHE A 82 7.96 6.86 3.87
CA PHE A 82 9.01 6.28 4.68
C PHE A 82 9.96 7.35 5.25
N GLY A 83 10.52 7.05 6.43
CA GLY A 83 11.56 7.85 7.05
C GLY A 83 12.96 7.33 6.68
N GLN A 84 13.97 8.10 7.02
CA GLN A 84 15.37 7.76 6.76
C GLN A 84 16.04 7.05 7.94
N SER A 85 15.63 7.38 9.14
CA SER A 85 16.21 6.87 10.39
C SER A 85 15.21 6.02 11.13
N GLY A 86 15.40 4.73 11.21
CA GLY A 86 14.54 3.85 12.00
C GLY A 86 14.46 4.24 13.48
N ALA A 87 13.51 3.66 14.18
CA ALA A 87 13.33 3.88 15.62
C ALA A 87 14.16 2.93 16.50
N GLY A 88 14.87 1.97 15.92
CA GLY A 88 15.74 1.03 16.65
C GLY A 88 15.03 0.23 17.72
N ASN A 89 13.80 -0.23 17.46
CA ASN A 89 12.93 -0.92 18.43
C ASN A 89 12.61 -0.10 19.70
N ASN A 90 12.81 1.20 19.67
CA ASN A 90 12.49 2.09 20.78
C ASN A 90 11.13 2.74 20.54
N TRP A 91 10.17 2.38 21.40
CA TRP A 91 8.79 2.90 21.29
C TRP A 91 8.72 4.42 21.38
N ALA A 92 9.49 5.02 22.27
CA ALA A 92 9.48 6.47 22.47
C ALA A 92 10.02 7.22 21.25
N LYS A 93 11.06 6.70 20.60
CA LYS A 93 11.55 7.25 19.32
C LYS A 93 10.51 7.13 18.22
N GLY A 94 9.85 5.99 18.11
CA GLY A 94 8.80 5.79 17.12
C GLY A 94 7.60 6.68 17.35
N HIS A 95 7.21 6.92 18.58
CA HIS A 95 6.00 7.69 18.91
C HIS A 95 6.25 9.21 18.98
N TYR A 96 7.30 9.64 19.61
CA TYR A 96 7.52 11.07 19.89
C TYR A 96 8.45 11.81 18.92
N THR A 97 9.43 11.15 18.37
CA THR A 97 10.44 11.79 17.53
C THR A 97 10.28 11.50 16.06
N GLU A 98 10.43 10.25 15.67
CA GLU A 98 10.49 9.88 14.25
C GLU A 98 9.10 9.73 13.60
N GLY A 99 8.11 9.31 14.37
CA GLY A 99 6.75 9.09 13.86
C GLY A 99 5.89 10.34 13.76
N THR A 100 6.24 11.43 14.42
CA THR A 100 5.39 12.62 14.50
C THR A 100 5.70 13.69 13.46
N SER A 101 6.92 13.75 12.92
CA SER A 101 7.35 14.97 12.23
C SER A 101 6.90 15.09 10.79
N ASN A 102 7.03 14.07 9.96
CA ASN A 102 6.78 14.22 8.53
C ASN A 102 5.79 13.20 7.94
N LEU A 103 5.63 12.08 8.60
CA LEU A 103 4.82 10.98 8.08
C LEU A 103 3.33 11.24 8.20
N ILE A 104 2.92 11.90 9.28
CA ILE A 104 1.51 12.15 9.57
C ILE A 104 0.93 13.24 8.66
N TYR A 105 1.70 14.25 8.31
CA TYR A 105 1.23 15.33 7.44
C TYR A 105 0.90 14.86 6.02
N ASN A 106 1.69 13.95 5.48
CA ASN A 106 1.45 13.41 4.14
C ASN A 106 0.27 12.43 4.09
N LEU A 107 -0.04 11.80 5.21
CA LEU A 107 -1.14 10.85 5.34
C LEU A 107 -2.53 11.51 5.32
N PHE A 108 -2.62 12.74 5.82
CA PHE A 108 -3.91 13.44 5.92
C PHE A 108 -4.36 14.14 4.65
N GLN A 109 -3.53 14.18 3.61
CA GLN A 109 -3.89 14.81 2.35
C GLN A 109 -4.82 13.97 1.47
N ASP A 110 -4.85 12.65 1.65
CA ASP A 110 -5.74 11.76 0.90
C ASP A 110 -6.74 11.07 1.84
N PHE A 111 -7.89 11.69 2.05
CA PHE A 111 -8.96 11.18 2.91
C PHE A 111 -9.65 9.90 2.41
N ASN A 112 -9.26 9.37 1.26
CA ASN A 112 -9.87 8.19 0.64
C ASN A 112 -9.05 6.91 0.79
N VAL A 113 -8.27 6.80 1.85
CA VAL A 113 -7.47 5.59 2.11
C VAL A 113 -8.32 4.52 2.78
N VAL A 114 -8.44 3.36 2.16
CA VAL A 114 -9.16 2.21 2.71
C VAL A 114 -8.37 1.53 3.83
N LYS A 115 -7.07 1.45 3.68
CA LYS A 115 -6.20 0.78 4.66
C LYS A 115 -4.87 1.49 4.82
N LEU A 116 -4.54 1.77 6.06
CA LEU A 116 -3.24 2.25 6.50
C LEU A 116 -2.44 1.06 7.04
N TYR A 117 -1.28 0.81 6.50
CA TYR A 117 -0.39 -0.24 6.98
C TYR A 117 0.92 0.35 7.47
N ARG A 118 1.24 0.02 8.70
CA ARG A 118 2.50 0.36 9.34
C ARG A 118 3.38 -0.90 9.39
N CYS A 119 4.42 -0.86 8.64
CA CYS A 119 5.46 -1.89 8.71
C CYS A 119 6.40 -1.72 9.90
#